data_de00b60be1ab856c19a08e3001f42201
#
_entry.id   de00b60be1ab856c19a08e3001f42201
#
_cell.length_a   1.000
_cell.length_b   1.000
_cell.length_c   1.000
_cell.angle_alpha   90.00
_cell.angle_beta   90.00
_cell.angle_gamma   90.00
#
_symmetry.space_group_name_H-M   'P 1'
#
loop_
_entity.id
_entity.type
_entity.pdbx_description
1 polymer ?
#
loop_
_entity_poly.entity_id
_entity_poly.type
_entity_poly.pdbx_seq_one_letter_code
_entity_poly.pdbx_strand_id
1 'polypeptide(L)'
;MELLLILIYSSICIFIFKVFHIPSNKWTVPTAILGGVVMVASMLLLMNYNHPYTKYASQYYVSTPIIPNVKGRVIEVNGVKPNELVKQGDILFKIDPTPFQAAVDQYKAALSDAENSVAILEADYKASQARLSQSQLIMEQKRKEYERYRKLLESKATSASNFEVKEREYTVSKADYEASQADLKKYELQYNSRIHGEHTKVAQAKAMLEQAQYNLDETVVRAPTNGFVVQNLLKPGMMANTLPFRPVMTFTHQQDRLFIGAFRQNSLLRLKIGDPAEFVFPSIPGETFQGEVFSILPAMGENELQANGTLYVGKHFQTEAMPLVIFKLNSDISEHNLPYGANVEIAVYTEHLHHLSTMRKILLR
;
A
#
# COMPACT_ATOMS: atom_id res chain seq x y z
N MET A 1 9.17 -29.16 38.49
CA MET A 1 7.97 -29.99 38.23
C MET A 1 8.31 -31.45 37.92
N GLU A 2 9.23 -31.69 37.02
CA GLU A 2 9.71 -33.06 36.72
C GLU A 2 10.19 -33.79 38.01
N LEU A 3 10.93 -33.07 38.86
CA LEU A 3 11.42 -33.54 40.13
C LEU A 3 10.30 -33.91 41.11
N LEU A 4 9.22 -33.13 41.14
CA LEU A 4 8.03 -33.41 41.98
C LEU A 4 7.27 -34.66 41.49
N LEU A 5 7.10 -34.82 40.18
CA LEU A 5 6.49 -36.01 39.58
C LEU A 5 7.33 -37.28 39.87
N ILE A 6 8.65 -37.17 39.74
CA ILE A 6 9.57 -38.27 40.09
C ILE A 6 9.47 -38.59 41.57
N LEU A 7 9.38 -37.62 42.47
CA LEU A 7 9.20 -37.83 43.91
C LEU A 7 7.87 -38.49 44.26
N ILE A 8 6.76 -38.03 43.64
CA ILE A 8 5.43 -38.64 43.83
C ILE A 8 5.45 -40.08 43.36
N TYR A 9 5.98 -40.34 42.14
CA TYR A 9 6.10 -41.68 41.60
C TYR A 9 6.98 -42.58 42.50
N SER A 10 8.13 -42.10 42.94
CA SER A 10 9.01 -42.82 43.84
C SER A 10 8.32 -43.16 45.17
N SER A 11 7.59 -42.21 45.74
CA SER A 11 6.80 -42.43 46.97
C SER A 11 5.73 -43.51 46.79
N ILE A 12 5.00 -43.48 45.66
CA ILE A 12 4.00 -44.49 45.33
C ILE A 12 4.68 -45.86 45.14
N CYS A 13 5.80 -45.93 44.42
CA CYS A 13 6.54 -47.18 44.28
C CYS A 13 7.01 -47.74 45.63
N ILE A 14 7.58 -46.90 46.49
CA ILE A 14 8.00 -47.33 47.84
C ILE A 14 6.82 -47.82 48.63
N PHE A 15 5.67 -47.17 48.57
CA PHE A 15 4.42 -47.57 49.25
C PHE A 15 3.97 -48.95 48.73
N ILE A 16 3.90 -49.14 47.40
CA ILE A 16 3.50 -50.44 46.80
C ILE A 16 4.45 -51.54 47.20
N PHE A 17 5.77 -51.30 47.13
CA PHE A 17 6.76 -52.30 47.56
C PHE A 17 6.62 -52.70 49.03
N LYS A 18 6.30 -51.73 49.91
CA LYS A 18 6.10 -51.97 51.34
C LYS A 18 4.76 -52.69 51.64
N VAL A 19 3.65 -52.32 50.98
CA VAL A 19 2.32 -52.92 51.23
C VAL A 19 2.28 -54.36 50.68
N PHE A 20 2.78 -54.56 49.47
CA PHE A 20 2.74 -55.89 48.83
C PHE A 20 3.95 -56.77 49.14
N HIS A 21 4.86 -56.35 50.05
CA HIS A 21 6.04 -57.09 50.49
C HIS A 21 6.90 -57.56 49.31
N ILE A 22 7.00 -56.75 48.24
CA ILE A 22 7.78 -57.08 47.04
C ILE A 22 9.27 -57.01 47.37
N PRO A 23 10.05 -58.11 47.18
CA PRO A 23 11.48 -58.10 47.49
C PRO A 23 12.23 -57.14 46.56
N SER A 24 13.04 -56.25 47.13
CA SER A 24 13.92 -55.34 46.35
C SER A 24 15.05 -56.11 45.71
N ASN A 25 14.85 -56.65 44.52
CA ASN A 25 15.78 -57.46 43.76
C ASN A 25 16.36 -56.67 42.59
N LYS A 26 17.48 -57.13 42.02
CA LYS A 26 18.11 -56.57 40.80
C LYS A 26 17.20 -56.56 39.57
N TRP A 27 16.00 -57.13 39.64
CA TRP A 27 14.97 -57.09 38.60
C TRP A 27 13.80 -56.17 38.95
N THR A 28 13.38 -56.10 40.18
CA THR A 28 12.19 -55.32 40.60
C THR A 28 12.47 -53.83 40.65
N VAL A 29 13.66 -53.41 41.12
CA VAL A 29 14.03 -52.01 41.19
C VAL A 29 14.22 -51.37 39.78
N PRO A 30 14.96 -52.01 38.86
CA PRO A 30 15.08 -51.48 37.50
C PRO A 30 13.76 -51.43 36.75
N THR A 31 12.87 -52.41 36.96
CA THR A 31 11.51 -52.43 36.36
C THR A 31 10.66 -51.26 36.87
N ALA A 32 10.72 -50.95 38.17
CA ALA A 32 10.04 -49.80 38.72
C ALA A 32 10.57 -48.46 38.14
N ILE A 33 11.88 -48.33 38.01
CA ILE A 33 12.51 -47.18 37.40
C ILE A 33 12.09 -47.04 35.92
N LEU A 34 12.13 -48.12 35.16
CA LEU A 34 11.71 -48.14 33.76
C LEU A 34 10.19 -47.74 33.64
N GLY A 35 9.33 -48.25 34.52
CA GLY A 35 7.93 -47.89 34.59
C GLY A 35 7.73 -46.37 34.81
N GLY A 36 8.53 -45.79 35.69
CA GLY A 36 8.54 -44.34 35.92
C GLY A 36 8.95 -43.55 34.69
N VAL A 37 9.99 -43.97 34.02
CA VAL A 37 10.45 -43.32 32.77
C VAL A 37 9.37 -43.38 31.69
N VAL A 38 8.76 -44.57 31.49
CA VAL A 38 7.68 -44.73 30.51
C VAL A 38 6.45 -43.90 30.87
N MET A 39 6.07 -43.83 32.16
CA MET A 39 4.95 -43.05 32.63
C MET A 39 5.17 -41.53 32.39
N VAL A 40 6.32 -41.02 32.79
CA VAL A 40 6.66 -39.60 32.57
C VAL A 40 6.76 -39.29 31.08
N ALA A 41 7.42 -40.14 30.30
CA ALA A 41 7.53 -39.94 28.85
C ALA A 41 6.17 -39.95 28.15
N SER A 42 5.27 -40.90 28.49
CA SER A 42 3.92 -40.95 27.93
C SER A 42 3.08 -39.72 28.31
N MET A 43 3.20 -39.24 29.55
CA MET A 43 2.51 -38.06 30.03
C MET A 43 2.98 -36.77 29.33
N LEU A 44 4.30 -36.61 29.13
CA LEU A 44 4.88 -35.50 28.36
C LEU A 44 4.47 -35.54 26.88
N LEU A 45 4.42 -36.73 26.28
CA LEU A 45 3.94 -36.89 24.90
C LEU A 45 2.47 -36.50 24.77
N LEU A 46 1.60 -37.01 25.67
CA LEU A 46 0.18 -36.69 25.67
C LEU A 46 -0.07 -35.20 25.92
N MET A 47 0.70 -34.58 26.81
CA MET A 47 0.62 -33.15 27.10
C MET A 47 1.06 -32.33 25.88
N ASN A 48 2.19 -32.63 25.27
CA ASN A 48 2.68 -31.90 24.08
C ASN A 48 1.76 -32.09 22.86
N TYR A 49 1.12 -33.24 22.73
CA TYR A 49 0.20 -33.50 21.65
C TYR A 49 -1.15 -32.77 21.81
N ASN A 50 -1.70 -32.73 23.02
CA ASN A 50 -3.01 -32.11 23.28
C ASN A 50 -2.92 -30.63 23.66
N HIS A 51 -1.83 -30.16 24.25
CA HIS A 51 -1.60 -28.77 24.62
C HIS A 51 -0.29 -28.28 23.97
N PRO A 52 -0.35 -27.90 22.68
CA PRO A 52 0.81 -27.45 21.93
C PRO A 52 1.51 -26.26 22.57
N TYR A 53 2.82 -26.26 22.52
CA TYR A 53 3.67 -25.21 23.08
C TYR A 53 4.76 -24.86 22.10
N THR A 54 5.08 -23.56 22.05
CA THR A 54 6.20 -23.08 21.25
C THR A 54 7.01 -22.02 22.00
N LYS A 55 8.33 -22.09 21.82
CA LYS A 55 9.29 -21.03 22.19
C LYS A 55 9.58 -20.07 21.03
N TYR A 56 9.17 -20.47 19.83
CA TYR A 56 9.40 -19.73 18.60
C TYR A 56 8.18 -18.86 18.28
N ALA A 57 7.96 -17.87 19.14
CA ALA A 57 6.92 -16.90 18.90
C ALA A 57 7.44 -15.49 19.18
N SER A 58 6.91 -14.52 18.44
CA SER A 58 7.25 -13.12 18.59
C SER A 58 6.07 -12.23 18.27
N GLN A 59 6.10 -11.02 18.79
CA GLN A 59 5.14 -10.00 18.42
C GLN A 59 5.31 -9.65 16.94
N TYR A 60 4.22 -9.74 16.19
CA TYR A 60 4.16 -9.30 14.80
C TYR A 60 3.94 -7.80 14.71
N TYR A 61 4.64 -7.14 13.80
CA TYR A 61 4.42 -5.74 13.50
C TYR A 61 4.69 -5.46 12.02
N VAL A 62 3.99 -4.48 11.48
CA VAL A 62 4.20 -4.02 10.11
C VAL A 62 5.01 -2.75 10.13
N SER A 63 6.12 -2.77 9.43
CA SER A 63 6.91 -1.58 9.18
C SER A 63 6.84 -1.21 7.70
N THR A 64 6.70 0.08 7.43
CA THR A 64 6.69 0.63 6.08
C THR A 64 7.90 1.52 5.86
N PRO A 65 8.67 1.30 4.79
CA PRO A 65 9.72 2.23 4.42
C PRO A 65 9.10 3.54 3.94
N ILE A 66 9.52 4.66 4.49
CA ILE A 66 9.12 5.99 4.01
C ILE A 66 10.03 6.39 2.86
N ILE A 67 9.43 6.56 1.69
CA ILE A 67 10.09 6.96 0.45
C ILE A 67 9.39 8.23 -0.01
N PRO A 68 10.10 9.35 -0.21
CA PRO A 68 9.48 10.57 -0.71
C PRO A 68 9.08 10.42 -2.18
N ASN A 69 7.98 11.04 -2.57
CA ASN A 69 7.49 11.03 -3.95
C ASN A 69 8.28 12.00 -4.86
N VAL A 70 8.99 12.96 -4.25
CA VAL A 70 9.84 13.93 -4.98
C VAL A 70 11.27 13.87 -4.47
N LYS A 71 12.23 14.08 -5.40
CA LYS A 71 13.65 14.11 -5.10
C LYS A 71 14.07 15.53 -4.77
N GLY A 72 14.80 15.73 -3.67
CA GLY A 72 15.34 17.04 -3.33
C GLY A 72 16.19 17.03 -2.07
N ARG A 73 16.76 18.21 -1.73
CA ARG A 73 17.54 18.39 -0.51
C ARG A 73 16.61 18.48 0.69
N VAL A 74 16.90 17.75 1.73
CA VAL A 74 16.19 17.85 3.01
C VAL A 74 16.62 19.12 3.74
N ILE A 75 15.66 19.98 4.11
CA ILE A 75 15.91 21.21 4.83
C ILE A 75 15.64 21.07 6.32
N GLU A 76 14.62 20.27 6.66
CA GLU A 76 14.17 20.08 8.02
C GLU A 76 13.83 18.60 8.23
N VAL A 77 14.29 18.05 9.32
CA VAL A 77 13.86 16.75 9.82
C VAL A 77 13.24 17.02 11.17
N ASN A 78 11.93 16.82 11.30
CA ASN A 78 11.28 16.94 12.59
C ASN A 78 11.92 15.92 13.52
N GLY A 79 12.43 16.41 14.65
CA GLY A 79 13.16 15.61 15.62
C GLY A 79 12.24 14.65 16.37
N VAL A 80 11.53 13.80 15.64
CA VAL A 80 10.81 12.68 16.20
C VAL A 80 11.87 11.82 16.88
N LYS A 81 11.90 11.88 18.20
CA LYS A 81 12.79 11.00 18.96
C LYS A 81 12.46 9.56 18.63
N PRO A 82 13.46 8.68 18.49
CA PRO A 82 13.19 7.26 18.29
C PRO A 82 12.18 6.77 19.34
N ASN A 83 11.16 6.03 18.88
CA ASN A 83 10.07 5.48 19.69
C ASN A 83 9.08 6.52 20.30
N GLU A 84 9.05 7.75 19.83
CA GLU A 84 7.99 8.70 20.14
C GLU A 84 6.78 8.45 19.23
N LEU A 85 5.58 8.47 19.83
CA LEU A 85 4.33 8.28 19.09
C LEU A 85 4.06 9.46 18.17
N VAL A 86 3.97 9.19 16.88
CA VAL A 86 3.65 10.16 15.82
C VAL A 86 2.22 9.93 15.37
N LYS A 87 1.44 10.97 15.24
CA LYS A 87 0.06 10.91 14.75
C LYS A 87 0.02 10.96 13.23
N GLN A 88 -1.03 10.40 12.67
CA GLN A 88 -1.30 10.51 11.23
C GLN A 88 -1.32 11.98 10.79
N GLY A 89 -0.59 12.28 9.71
CA GLY A 89 -0.47 13.64 9.16
C GLY A 89 0.64 14.49 9.76
N ASP A 90 1.27 14.08 10.86
CA ASP A 90 2.41 14.79 11.43
C ASP A 90 3.58 14.82 10.43
N ILE A 91 4.30 15.94 10.39
CA ILE A 91 5.40 16.17 9.47
C ILE A 91 6.61 15.36 9.95
N LEU A 92 7.11 14.48 9.11
CA LEU A 92 8.33 13.70 9.37
C LEU A 92 9.58 14.47 8.94
N PHE A 93 9.57 15.00 7.72
CA PHE A 93 10.65 15.84 7.20
C PHE A 93 10.14 16.71 6.05
N LYS A 94 10.93 17.74 5.71
CA LYS A 94 10.64 18.66 4.59
C LYS A 94 11.80 18.66 3.60
N ILE A 95 11.46 18.63 2.33
CA ILE A 95 12.34 18.82 1.19
C ILE A 95 12.28 20.29 0.79
N ASP A 96 13.37 20.83 0.23
CA ASP A 96 13.43 22.21 -0.24
C ASP A 96 12.32 22.49 -1.27
N PRO A 97 11.32 23.34 -0.93
CA PRO A 97 10.19 23.62 -1.79
C PRO A 97 10.52 24.61 -2.91
N THR A 98 11.66 25.31 -2.84
CA THR A 98 12.01 26.43 -3.76
C THR A 98 11.89 26.07 -5.23
N PRO A 99 12.48 24.96 -5.73
CA PRO A 99 12.38 24.60 -7.16
C PRO A 99 10.94 24.19 -7.55
N PHE A 100 10.19 23.61 -6.64
CA PHE A 100 8.80 23.20 -6.87
C PHE A 100 7.86 24.39 -6.89
N GLN A 101 8.07 25.37 -6.00
CA GLN A 101 7.32 26.63 -6.01
C GLN A 101 7.54 27.39 -7.32
N ALA A 102 8.80 27.47 -7.79
CA ALA A 102 9.11 28.10 -9.06
C ALA A 102 8.41 27.39 -10.25
N ALA A 103 8.27 26.06 -10.21
CA ALA A 103 7.53 25.31 -11.22
C ALA A 103 6.01 25.62 -11.16
N VAL A 104 5.44 25.73 -9.98
CA VAL A 104 4.03 26.14 -9.80
C VAL A 104 3.80 27.53 -10.39
N ASP A 105 4.68 28.50 -10.10
CA ASP A 105 4.55 29.86 -10.61
C ASP A 105 4.70 29.90 -12.15
N GLN A 106 5.60 29.11 -12.71
CA GLN A 106 5.78 28.94 -14.15
C GLN A 106 4.50 28.39 -14.83
N TYR A 107 3.92 27.31 -14.30
CA TYR A 107 2.71 26.73 -14.89
C TYR A 107 1.45 27.56 -14.64
N LYS A 108 1.42 28.34 -13.56
CA LYS A 108 0.37 29.34 -13.33
C LYS A 108 0.40 30.45 -14.41
N ALA A 109 1.59 30.92 -14.78
CA ALA A 109 1.74 31.85 -15.91
C ALA A 109 1.33 31.20 -17.23
N ALA A 110 1.71 29.94 -17.47
CA ALA A 110 1.32 29.22 -18.69
C ALA A 110 -0.20 29.00 -18.79
N LEU A 111 -0.89 28.80 -17.65
CA LEU A 111 -2.36 28.73 -17.62
C LEU A 111 -2.97 30.07 -18.05
N SER A 112 -2.49 31.19 -17.51
CA SER A 112 -2.96 32.52 -17.90
C SER A 112 -2.74 32.80 -19.40
N ASP A 113 -1.59 32.39 -19.96
CA ASP A 113 -1.30 32.49 -21.39
C ASP A 113 -2.25 31.62 -22.23
N ALA A 114 -2.60 30.42 -21.75
CA ALA A 114 -3.55 29.56 -22.42
C ALA A 114 -4.96 30.15 -22.43
N GLU A 115 -5.40 30.76 -21.31
CA GLU A 115 -6.70 31.46 -21.20
C GLU A 115 -6.76 32.64 -22.16
N ASN A 116 -5.71 33.48 -22.21
CA ASN A 116 -5.60 34.59 -23.16
C ASN A 116 -5.62 34.09 -24.61
N SER A 117 -4.94 32.98 -24.90
CA SER A 117 -4.94 32.36 -26.24
C SER A 117 -6.35 31.92 -26.67
N VAL A 118 -7.17 31.44 -25.75
CA VAL A 118 -8.58 31.09 -26.05
C VAL A 118 -9.41 32.33 -26.34
N ALA A 119 -9.20 33.41 -25.61
CA ALA A 119 -9.89 34.68 -25.88
C ALA A 119 -9.52 35.22 -27.27
N ILE A 120 -8.27 35.10 -27.70
CA ILE A 120 -7.85 35.48 -29.07
C ILE A 120 -8.52 34.58 -30.10
N LEU A 121 -8.60 33.26 -29.90
CA LEU A 121 -9.29 32.35 -30.81
C LEU A 121 -10.78 32.68 -30.93
N GLU A 122 -11.42 33.10 -29.85
CA GLU A 122 -12.84 33.56 -29.90
C GLU A 122 -13.00 34.83 -30.75
N ALA A 123 -12.08 35.80 -30.61
CA ALA A 123 -12.05 37.00 -31.41
C ALA A 123 -11.83 36.69 -32.90
N ASP A 124 -10.89 35.82 -33.23
CA ASP A 124 -10.60 35.38 -34.59
C ASP A 124 -11.79 34.64 -35.22
N TYR A 125 -12.47 33.78 -34.44
CA TYR A 125 -13.70 33.14 -34.89
C TYR A 125 -14.81 34.16 -35.22
N LYS A 126 -15.05 35.12 -34.35
CA LYS A 126 -16.04 36.22 -34.61
C LYS A 126 -15.64 37.04 -35.83
N ALA A 127 -14.36 37.39 -36.00
CA ALA A 127 -13.85 38.11 -37.16
C ALA A 127 -14.06 37.33 -38.46
N SER A 128 -13.81 36.01 -38.44
CA SER A 128 -14.03 35.15 -39.60
C SER A 128 -15.51 35.03 -39.99
N GLN A 129 -16.44 35.04 -39.01
CA GLN A 129 -17.89 35.10 -39.26
C GLN A 129 -18.27 36.39 -39.98
N ALA A 130 -17.73 37.52 -39.54
CA ALA A 130 -17.99 38.80 -40.16
C ALA A 130 -17.46 38.85 -41.62
N ARG A 131 -16.23 38.30 -41.85
CA ARG A 131 -15.65 38.20 -43.23
C ARG A 131 -16.49 37.32 -44.13
N LEU A 132 -17.01 36.19 -43.65
CA LEU A 132 -17.91 35.34 -44.42
C LEU A 132 -19.19 36.09 -44.82
N SER A 133 -19.81 36.79 -43.87
CA SER A 133 -21.00 37.58 -44.14
C SER A 133 -20.75 38.65 -45.21
N GLN A 134 -19.60 39.34 -45.14
CA GLN A 134 -19.18 40.34 -46.11
C GLN A 134 -18.98 39.74 -47.49
N SER A 135 -18.23 38.65 -47.62
CA SER A 135 -17.98 37.99 -48.90
C SER A 135 -19.24 37.40 -49.52
N GLN A 136 -20.19 36.93 -48.69
CA GLN A 136 -21.50 36.46 -49.13
C GLN A 136 -22.29 37.60 -49.79
N LEU A 137 -22.37 38.77 -49.14
CA LEU A 137 -23.07 39.94 -49.68
C LEU A 137 -22.46 40.40 -51.01
N ILE A 138 -21.14 40.43 -51.11
CA ILE A 138 -20.43 40.79 -52.35
C ILE A 138 -20.75 39.78 -53.46
N MET A 139 -20.68 38.50 -53.18
CA MET A 139 -20.99 37.44 -54.14
C MET A 139 -22.44 37.54 -54.63
N GLU A 140 -23.40 37.79 -53.70
CA GLU A 140 -24.83 37.94 -54.10
C GLU A 140 -25.03 39.17 -54.97
N GLN A 141 -24.36 40.30 -54.69
CA GLN A 141 -24.42 41.48 -55.54
C GLN A 141 -23.88 41.14 -56.96
N LYS A 142 -22.67 40.53 -57.04
CA LYS A 142 -22.05 40.16 -58.32
C LYS A 142 -22.88 39.12 -59.08
N ARG A 143 -23.56 38.20 -58.42
CA ARG A 143 -24.48 37.23 -59.00
C ARG A 143 -25.66 37.96 -59.67
N LYS A 144 -26.29 38.94 -58.99
CA LYS A 144 -27.40 39.73 -59.52
C LYS A 144 -26.95 40.55 -60.76
N GLU A 145 -25.74 41.11 -60.77
CA GLU A 145 -25.16 41.81 -61.91
C GLU A 145 -24.95 40.83 -63.08
N TYR A 146 -24.31 39.67 -62.84
CA TYR A 146 -24.10 38.61 -63.84
C TYR A 146 -25.44 38.16 -64.46
N GLU A 147 -26.46 37.86 -63.67
CA GLU A 147 -27.76 37.41 -64.13
C GLU A 147 -28.45 38.50 -64.97
N ARG A 148 -28.32 39.75 -64.61
CA ARG A 148 -28.84 40.90 -65.38
C ARG A 148 -28.12 41.02 -66.73
N TYR A 149 -26.81 40.97 -66.74
CA TYR A 149 -26.02 41.08 -67.98
C TYR A 149 -26.24 39.85 -68.89
N ARG A 150 -26.46 38.70 -68.38
CA ARG A 150 -26.83 37.51 -69.15
C ARG A 150 -28.16 37.73 -69.91
N LYS A 151 -29.19 38.26 -69.27
CA LYS A 151 -30.47 38.60 -69.93
C LYS A 151 -30.31 39.67 -70.97
N LEU A 152 -29.45 40.71 -70.72
CA LEU A 152 -29.17 41.75 -71.70
C LEU A 152 -28.38 41.24 -72.92
N LEU A 153 -27.49 40.25 -72.76
CA LEU A 153 -26.81 39.59 -73.85
C LEU A 153 -27.78 38.78 -74.71
N GLU A 154 -28.69 38.02 -74.07
CA GLU A 154 -29.75 37.29 -74.78
C GLU A 154 -30.66 38.18 -75.61
N SER A 155 -30.94 39.39 -75.13
CA SER A 155 -31.69 40.41 -75.85
C SER A 155 -30.86 41.27 -76.82
N LYS A 156 -29.54 40.97 -76.99
CA LYS A 156 -28.58 41.73 -77.79
C LYS A 156 -28.38 43.19 -77.37
N ALA A 157 -28.68 43.54 -76.12
CA ALA A 157 -28.61 44.87 -75.56
C ALA A 157 -27.23 45.19 -74.91
N THR A 158 -26.29 44.25 -74.90
CA THR A 158 -24.92 44.42 -74.42
C THR A 158 -23.93 43.64 -75.28
N SER A 159 -22.60 43.98 -75.16
CA SER A 159 -21.53 43.24 -75.84
C SER A 159 -21.12 42.00 -75.09
N ALA A 160 -20.60 40.98 -75.80
CA ALA A 160 -20.05 39.79 -75.23
C ALA A 160 -18.89 40.06 -74.24
N SER A 161 -18.04 41.07 -74.55
CA SER A 161 -16.95 41.48 -73.69
C SER A 161 -17.44 42.00 -72.31
N ASN A 162 -18.50 42.80 -72.29
CA ASN A 162 -19.07 43.30 -71.04
C ASN A 162 -19.67 42.15 -70.18
N PHE A 163 -20.25 41.18 -70.82
CA PHE A 163 -20.75 40.00 -70.11
C PHE A 163 -19.61 39.16 -69.53
N GLU A 164 -18.55 38.90 -70.30
CA GLU A 164 -17.38 38.16 -69.83
C GLU A 164 -16.70 38.85 -68.61
N VAL A 165 -16.69 40.17 -68.57
CA VAL A 165 -16.21 40.92 -67.39
C VAL A 165 -17.05 40.60 -66.15
N LYS A 166 -18.39 40.63 -66.28
CA LYS A 166 -19.34 40.38 -65.19
C LYS A 166 -19.32 38.92 -64.74
N GLU A 167 -19.16 37.97 -65.63
CA GLU A 167 -18.96 36.58 -65.36
C GLU A 167 -17.69 36.31 -64.57
N ARG A 168 -16.57 36.94 -64.95
CA ARG A 168 -15.32 36.85 -64.23
C ARG A 168 -15.40 37.45 -62.81
N GLU A 169 -16.02 38.68 -62.69
CA GLU A 169 -16.25 39.30 -61.40
C GLU A 169 -17.07 38.39 -60.45
N TYR A 170 -18.13 37.76 -60.99
CA TYR A 170 -18.93 36.79 -60.20
C TYR A 170 -18.11 35.57 -59.80
N THR A 171 -17.33 34.97 -60.72
CA THR A 171 -16.52 33.80 -60.48
C THR A 171 -15.46 34.10 -59.41
N VAL A 172 -14.78 35.22 -59.44
CA VAL A 172 -13.85 35.66 -58.41
C VAL A 172 -14.53 35.83 -57.05
N SER A 173 -15.68 36.55 -57.02
CA SER A 173 -16.40 36.74 -55.76
C SER A 173 -16.94 35.45 -55.17
N LYS A 174 -17.26 34.46 -55.98
CA LYS A 174 -17.65 33.10 -55.53
C LYS A 174 -16.46 32.36 -54.90
N ALA A 175 -15.29 32.46 -55.53
CA ALA A 175 -14.08 31.85 -54.97
C ALA A 175 -13.67 32.49 -53.64
N ASP A 176 -13.80 33.82 -53.53
CA ASP A 176 -13.57 34.55 -52.28
C ASP A 176 -14.53 34.13 -51.14
N TYR A 177 -15.81 33.91 -51.47
CA TYR A 177 -16.79 33.38 -50.53
C TYR A 177 -16.43 31.97 -50.04
N GLU A 178 -16.09 31.05 -50.97
CA GLU A 178 -15.69 29.70 -50.63
C GLU A 178 -14.42 29.67 -49.77
N ALA A 179 -13.44 30.54 -50.03
CA ALA A 179 -12.25 30.73 -49.21
C ALA A 179 -12.59 31.21 -47.80
N SER A 180 -13.50 32.22 -47.69
CA SER A 180 -13.97 32.74 -46.39
C SER A 180 -14.74 31.68 -45.60
N GLN A 181 -15.46 30.78 -46.28
CA GLN A 181 -16.17 29.66 -45.65
C GLN A 181 -15.16 28.61 -45.08
N ALA A 182 -14.09 28.32 -45.82
CA ALA A 182 -13.04 27.41 -45.35
C ALA A 182 -12.28 28.01 -44.13
N ASP A 183 -12.00 29.33 -44.17
CA ASP A 183 -11.38 30.03 -43.04
C ASP A 183 -12.27 30.01 -41.78
N LEU A 184 -13.59 30.28 -41.94
CA LEU A 184 -14.50 30.16 -40.82
C LEU A 184 -14.46 28.75 -40.23
N LYS A 185 -14.51 27.72 -41.05
CA LYS A 185 -14.46 26.33 -40.59
C LYS A 185 -13.20 26.01 -39.82
N LYS A 186 -12.05 26.51 -40.26
CA LYS A 186 -10.76 26.40 -39.56
C LYS A 186 -10.84 27.01 -38.15
N TYR A 187 -11.29 28.27 -38.03
CA TYR A 187 -11.37 28.93 -36.72
C TYR A 187 -12.43 28.32 -35.82
N GLU A 188 -13.54 27.83 -36.38
CA GLU A 188 -14.58 27.11 -35.67
C GLU A 188 -14.01 25.86 -35.02
N LEU A 189 -13.25 25.03 -35.76
CA LEU A 189 -12.61 23.83 -35.25
C LEU A 189 -11.59 24.14 -34.15
N GLN A 190 -10.82 25.21 -34.28
CA GLN A 190 -9.84 25.63 -33.27
C GLN A 190 -10.53 26.10 -32.00
N TYR A 191 -11.58 26.92 -32.10
CA TYR A 191 -12.32 27.45 -30.95
C TYR A 191 -13.13 26.37 -30.23
N ASN A 192 -13.71 25.43 -30.98
CA ASN A 192 -14.54 24.37 -30.42
C ASN A 192 -13.73 23.13 -29.92
N SER A 193 -12.41 23.17 -29.97
CA SER A 193 -11.56 22.08 -29.43
C SER A 193 -11.67 22.05 -27.90
N ARG A 194 -12.50 21.15 -27.38
CA ARG A 194 -12.83 21.04 -25.95
C ARG A 194 -12.66 19.63 -25.43
N ILE A 195 -12.20 19.51 -24.17
CA ILE A 195 -12.16 18.29 -23.39
C ILE A 195 -12.86 18.60 -22.06
N HIS A 196 -13.84 17.77 -21.68
CA HIS A 196 -14.63 17.95 -20.46
C HIS A 196 -15.23 19.35 -20.28
N GLY A 197 -15.59 20.03 -21.38
CA GLY A 197 -16.18 21.37 -21.36
C GLY A 197 -15.19 22.52 -21.37
N GLU A 198 -13.90 22.28 -21.10
CA GLU A 198 -12.83 23.28 -21.18
C GLU A 198 -12.09 23.20 -22.52
N HIS A 199 -11.53 24.35 -22.96
CA HIS A 199 -10.69 24.36 -24.16
C HIS A 199 -9.43 23.53 -23.95
N THR A 200 -9.02 22.73 -24.95
CA THR A 200 -7.92 21.76 -24.85
C THR A 200 -6.61 22.38 -24.33
N LYS A 201 -6.27 23.60 -24.78
CA LYS A 201 -5.07 24.30 -24.31
C LYS A 201 -5.14 24.67 -22.82
N VAL A 202 -6.30 25.11 -22.35
CA VAL A 202 -6.54 25.47 -20.93
C VAL A 202 -6.50 24.20 -20.09
N ALA A 203 -7.19 23.14 -20.52
CA ALA A 203 -7.19 21.86 -19.82
C ALA A 203 -5.78 21.28 -19.67
N GLN A 204 -4.96 21.37 -20.72
CA GLN A 204 -3.55 20.93 -20.67
C GLN A 204 -2.72 21.75 -19.68
N ALA A 205 -2.81 23.08 -19.73
CA ALA A 205 -2.06 23.97 -18.83
C ALA A 205 -2.49 23.77 -17.35
N LYS A 206 -3.79 23.56 -17.12
CA LYS A 206 -4.34 23.25 -15.79
C LYS A 206 -3.82 21.94 -15.25
N ALA A 207 -3.78 20.89 -16.06
CA ALA A 207 -3.25 19.59 -15.64
C ALA A 207 -1.76 19.67 -15.28
N MET A 208 -0.96 20.49 -16.00
CA MET A 208 0.45 20.72 -15.68
C MET A 208 0.60 21.51 -14.38
N LEU A 209 -0.27 22.49 -14.12
CA LEU A 209 -0.29 23.23 -12.85
C LEU A 209 -0.65 22.32 -11.68
N GLU A 210 -1.68 21.49 -11.82
CA GLU A 210 -2.08 20.51 -10.80
C GLU A 210 -0.94 19.54 -10.47
N GLN A 211 -0.23 19.06 -11.49
CA GLN A 211 0.94 18.19 -11.28
C GLN A 211 2.06 18.91 -10.53
N ALA A 212 2.34 20.17 -10.87
CA ALA A 212 3.35 20.97 -10.17
C ALA A 212 2.96 21.24 -8.72
N GLN A 213 1.67 21.52 -8.47
CA GLN A 213 1.12 21.72 -7.14
C GLN A 213 1.24 20.43 -6.30
N TYR A 214 0.87 19.28 -6.85
CA TYR A 214 1.05 17.97 -6.22
C TYR A 214 2.52 17.75 -5.84
N ASN A 215 3.46 18.02 -6.74
CA ASN A 215 4.88 17.86 -6.45
C ASN A 215 5.36 18.81 -5.33
N LEU A 216 4.81 20.01 -5.25
CA LEU A 216 5.09 20.96 -4.16
C LEU A 216 4.56 20.44 -2.84
N ASP A 217 3.34 19.94 -2.80
CA ASP A 217 2.73 19.39 -1.58
C ASP A 217 3.50 18.17 -1.07
N GLU A 218 4.03 17.33 -1.98
CA GLU A 218 4.86 16.16 -1.67
C GLU A 218 6.27 16.52 -1.14
N THR A 219 6.66 17.81 -1.14
CA THR A 219 7.88 18.25 -0.43
C THR A 219 7.76 18.12 1.08
N VAL A 220 6.55 18.04 1.61
CA VAL A 220 6.27 17.87 3.04
C VAL A 220 5.85 16.42 3.29
N VAL A 221 6.80 15.60 3.70
CA VAL A 221 6.53 14.17 3.96
C VAL A 221 5.90 13.99 5.34
N ARG A 222 4.75 13.33 5.37
CA ARG A 222 3.92 13.16 6.57
C ARG A 222 3.79 11.69 6.97
N ALA A 223 3.44 11.45 8.24
CA ALA A 223 3.15 10.14 8.76
C ALA A 223 1.87 9.56 8.12
N PRO A 224 1.92 8.32 7.56
CA PRO A 224 0.77 7.71 6.88
C PRO A 224 -0.33 7.28 7.85
N THR A 225 0.03 6.93 9.08
CA THR A 225 -0.87 6.49 10.15
C THR A 225 -0.30 6.89 11.52
N ASN A 226 -1.01 6.58 12.59
CA ASN A 226 -0.41 6.63 13.92
C ASN A 226 0.66 5.54 14.07
N GLY A 227 1.79 5.86 14.66
CA GLY A 227 2.88 4.90 14.79
C GLY A 227 4.18 5.52 15.33
N PHE A 228 5.29 4.88 15.04
CA PHE A 228 6.61 5.24 15.56
C PHE A 228 7.64 5.26 14.43
N VAL A 229 8.57 6.19 14.49
CA VAL A 229 9.77 6.17 13.66
C VAL A 229 10.83 5.32 14.35
N VAL A 230 11.15 4.16 13.76
CA VAL A 230 12.14 3.23 14.33
C VAL A 230 13.54 3.58 13.88
N GLN A 231 13.70 3.93 12.60
CA GLN A 231 14.98 4.28 12.03
C GLN A 231 14.86 5.56 11.21
N ASN A 232 15.69 6.54 11.54
CA ASN A 232 15.82 7.79 10.81
C ASN A 232 17.27 7.99 10.40
N LEU A 233 17.55 7.90 9.11
CA LEU A 233 18.89 8.11 8.53
C LEU A 233 19.05 9.50 7.94
N LEU A 234 17.98 10.32 7.92
CA LEU A 234 18.00 11.64 7.34
C LEU A 234 18.62 12.67 8.29
N LYS A 235 19.41 13.55 7.67
CA LYS A 235 19.89 14.79 8.30
C LYS A 235 19.63 15.96 7.36
N PRO A 236 19.42 17.18 7.87
CA PRO A 236 19.35 18.38 7.05
C PRO A 236 20.58 18.49 6.16
N GLY A 237 20.37 18.86 4.91
CA GLY A 237 21.43 18.92 3.87
C GLY A 237 21.59 17.65 3.02
N MET A 238 21.05 16.50 3.44
CA MET A 238 21.09 15.27 2.64
C MET A 238 20.09 15.32 1.49
N MET A 239 20.36 14.52 0.45
CA MET A 239 19.44 14.34 -0.67
C MET A 239 18.48 13.20 -0.39
N ALA A 240 17.20 13.48 -0.33
CA ALA A 240 16.15 12.48 -0.35
C ALA A 240 15.92 12.01 -1.80
N ASN A 241 15.76 10.69 -1.99
CA ASN A 241 15.63 10.07 -3.30
C ASN A 241 14.36 9.20 -3.35
N THR A 242 13.76 9.13 -4.52
CA THR A 242 12.52 8.35 -4.79
C THR A 242 12.78 6.86 -5.05
N LEU A 243 14.03 6.39 -4.90
CA LEU A 243 14.38 4.99 -5.18
C LEU A 243 13.93 4.06 -4.05
N PRO A 244 13.15 3.00 -4.36
CA PRO A 244 12.59 2.08 -3.35
C PRO A 244 13.65 1.25 -2.61
N PHE A 245 14.85 1.09 -3.18
CA PHE A 245 15.93 0.30 -2.58
C PHE A 245 16.71 1.01 -1.47
N ARG A 246 16.45 2.29 -1.23
CA ARG A 246 17.10 3.08 -0.18
C ARG A 246 16.07 3.91 0.56
N PRO A 247 15.26 3.29 1.42
CA PRO A 247 14.34 4.04 2.25
C PRO A 247 15.12 4.97 3.16
N VAL A 248 14.58 6.17 3.33
CA VAL A 248 15.22 7.21 4.15
C VAL A 248 14.83 7.10 5.61
N MET A 249 13.70 6.45 5.88
CA MET A 249 13.14 6.29 7.22
C MET A 249 12.30 5.02 7.26
N THR A 250 12.27 4.34 8.41
CA THR A 250 11.38 3.19 8.64
C THR A 250 10.33 3.58 9.68
N PHE A 251 9.08 3.42 9.31
CA PHE A 251 7.92 3.74 10.12
C PHE A 251 7.19 2.46 10.51
N THR A 252 6.91 2.28 11.79
CA THR A 252 6.15 1.15 12.33
C THR A 252 4.76 1.63 12.71
N HIS A 253 3.74 0.99 12.15
CA HIS A 253 2.35 1.33 12.40
C HIS A 253 1.93 0.89 13.80
N GLN A 254 1.16 1.75 14.48
CA GLN A 254 0.47 1.35 15.70
C GLN A 254 -0.72 0.46 15.31
N GLN A 255 -0.66 -0.80 15.72
CA GLN A 255 -1.72 -1.78 15.47
C GLN A 255 -1.95 -2.64 16.72
N ASP A 256 -3.05 -3.40 16.70
CA ASP A 256 -3.31 -4.37 17.74
C ASP A 256 -2.12 -5.32 17.90
N ARG A 257 -1.79 -5.64 19.14
CA ARG A 257 -0.67 -6.54 19.45
C ARG A 257 -1.01 -7.96 19.06
N LEU A 258 -0.59 -8.36 17.86
CA LEU A 258 -0.70 -9.73 17.37
C LEU A 258 0.64 -10.43 17.56
N PHE A 259 0.57 -11.73 17.87
CA PHE A 259 1.74 -12.57 18.05
C PHE A 259 1.71 -13.71 17.04
N ILE A 260 2.85 -14.05 16.48
CA ILE A 260 3.00 -15.21 15.59
C ILE A 260 3.84 -16.24 16.31
N GLY A 261 3.31 -17.47 16.38
CA GLY A 261 4.02 -18.63 16.91
C GLY A 261 4.19 -19.71 15.84
N ALA A 262 5.40 -20.27 15.77
CA ALA A 262 5.70 -21.41 14.90
C ALA A 262 5.48 -22.71 15.67
N PHE A 263 4.63 -23.59 15.15
CA PHE A 263 4.29 -24.87 15.75
C PHE A 263 4.73 -26.04 14.87
N ARG A 264 4.82 -27.23 15.42
CA ARG A 264 5.02 -28.44 14.63
C ARG A 264 3.75 -28.80 13.85
N GLN A 265 3.90 -29.38 12.67
CA GLN A 265 2.75 -29.74 11.80
C GLN A 265 1.72 -30.65 12.49
N ASN A 266 2.18 -31.58 13.33
CA ASN A 266 1.29 -32.48 14.07
C ASN A 266 0.41 -31.74 15.10
N SER A 267 0.81 -30.56 15.56
CA SER A 267 0.04 -29.74 16.49
C SER A 267 -1.19 -29.10 15.84
N LEU A 268 -1.16 -28.86 14.50
CA LEU A 268 -2.29 -28.28 13.76
C LEU A 268 -3.58 -29.10 13.87
N LEU A 269 -3.48 -30.42 14.02
CA LEU A 269 -4.65 -31.30 14.17
C LEU A 269 -5.48 -30.99 15.42
N ARG A 270 -4.87 -30.32 16.41
CA ARG A 270 -5.49 -30.01 17.69
C ARG A 270 -5.82 -28.53 17.86
N LEU A 271 -5.19 -27.66 17.11
CA LEU A 271 -5.40 -26.21 17.19
C LEU A 271 -6.67 -25.81 16.45
N LYS A 272 -7.50 -25.04 17.13
CA LYS A 272 -8.69 -24.42 16.56
C LYS A 272 -8.66 -22.90 16.78
N ILE A 273 -9.27 -22.15 15.88
CA ILE A 273 -9.49 -20.72 16.07
C ILE A 273 -10.39 -20.53 17.29
N GLY A 274 -10.00 -19.63 18.20
CA GLY A 274 -10.67 -19.39 19.46
C GLY A 274 -10.15 -20.20 20.64
N ASP A 275 -9.21 -21.15 20.43
CA ASP A 275 -8.60 -21.87 21.55
C ASP A 275 -7.87 -20.89 22.49
N PRO A 276 -8.06 -20.99 23.81
CA PRO A 276 -7.37 -20.14 24.77
C PRO A 276 -5.86 -20.44 24.79
N ALA A 277 -5.08 -19.36 24.90
CA ALA A 277 -3.62 -19.43 24.94
C ALA A 277 -3.07 -18.62 26.12
N GLU A 278 -1.97 -19.06 26.69
CA GLU A 278 -1.19 -18.32 27.68
C GLU A 278 0.17 -17.92 27.08
N PHE A 279 0.56 -16.68 27.38
CA PHE A 279 1.78 -16.07 26.90
C PHE A 279 2.71 -15.82 28.09
N VAL A 280 3.97 -16.15 27.92
CA VAL A 280 5.03 -15.86 28.89
C VAL A 280 6.14 -15.09 28.18
N PHE A 281 6.41 -13.90 28.68
CA PHE A 281 7.52 -13.10 28.16
C PHE A 281 8.76 -13.36 28.99
N PRO A 282 9.89 -13.75 28.37
CA PRO A 282 11.16 -13.93 29.09
C PRO A 282 11.64 -12.65 29.78
N SER A 283 11.17 -11.48 29.32
CA SER A 283 11.45 -10.18 29.92
C SER A 283 10.62 -9.85 31.17
N ILE A 284 9.54 -10.62 31.44
CA ILE A 284 8.64 -10.44 32.59
C ILE A 284 8.46 -11.81 33.26
N PRO A 285 9.47 -12.28 34.01
CA PRO A 285 9.40 -13.60 34.62
C PRO A 285 8.34 -13.65 35.74
N GLY A 286 7.56 -14.75 35.75
CA GLY A 286 6.56 -15.00 36.77
C GLY A 286 5.15 -14.50 36.45
N GLU A 287 4.95 -13.77 35.37
CA GLU A 287 3.62 -13.32 34.91
C GLU A 287 3.19 -14.07 33.66
N THR A 288 1.90 -14.39 33.59
CA THR A 288 1.27 -15.04 32.43
C THR A 288 0.13 -14.15 31.92
N PHE A 289 0.09 -13.98 30.61
CA PHE A 289 -0.92 -13.17 29.93
C PHE A 289 -1.85 -14.08 29.13
N GLN A 290 -3.13 -13.73 29.10
CA GLN A 290 -4.13 -14.53 28.40
C GLN A 290 -4.41 -13.97 27.01
N GLY A 291 -4.66 -14.89 26.08
CA GLY A 291 -5.08 -14.59 24.72
C GLY A 291 -5.73 -15.81 24.07
N GLU A 292 -5.89 -15.74 22.78
CA GLU A 292 -6.57 -16.76 21.99
C GLU A 292 -5.95 -16.95 20.61
N VAL A 293 -6.18 -18.10 20.01
CA VAL A 293 -5.83 -18.38 18.61
C VAL A 293 -6.74 -17.54 17.72
N PHE A 294 -6.16 -16.56 17.03
CA PHE A 294 -6.87 -15.67 16.12
C PHE A 294 -7.00 -16.27 14.72
N SER A 295 -5.90 -16.81 14.18
CA SER A 295 -5.87 -17.40 12.83
C SER A 295 -4.74 -18.40 12.69
N ILE A 296 -4.94 -19.38 11.83
CA ILE A 296 -3.91 -20.33 11.42
C ILE A 296 -3.57 -20.03 9.97
N LEU A 297 -2.31 -19.71 9.67
CA LEU A 297 -1.90 -19.37 8.32
C LEU A 297 -1.96 -20.60 7.41
N PRO A 298 -2.64 -20.50 6.25
CA PRO A 298 -2.85 -21.63 5.35
C PRO A 298 -1.60 -22.00 4.53
N ALA A 299 -0.58 -21.13 4.51
CA ALA A 299 0.64 -21.31 3.72
C ALA A 299 1.89 -21.19 4.60
N MET A 300 2.91 -21.96 4.27
CA MET A 300 4.23 -21.91 4.87
C MET A 300 5.17 -21.24 3.87
N GLY A 301 5.74 -20.08 4.23
CA GLY A 301 6.56 -19.26 3.33
C GLY A 301 7.83 -19.96 2.84
N GLU A 302 8.37 -20.92 3.61
CA GLU A 302 9.56 -21.69 3.23
C GLU A 302 9.34 -22.61 2.01
N ASN A 303 8.08 -22.92 1.68
CA ASN A 303 7.68 -23.74 0.53
C ASN A 303 7.02 -22.92 -0.60
N GLU A 304 7.13 -21.60 -0.54
CA GLU A 304 6.58 -20.72 -1.58
C GLU A 304 7.41 -20.82 -2.86
N LEU A 305 6.75 -21.17 -3.97
CA LEU A 305 7.30 -21.08 -5.32
C LEU A 305 7.24 -19.62 -5.77
N GLN A 306 8.32 -18.87 -5.56
CA GLN A 306 8.41 -17.51 -6.06
C GLN A 306 8.73 -17.50 -7.55
N ALA A 307 7.98 -16.70 -8.32
CA ALA A 307 8.19 -16.52 -9.75
C ALA A 307 9.41 -15.62 -10.07
N ASN A 308 10.55 -15.88 -9.40
CA ASN A 308 11.79 -15.09 -9.54
C ASN A 308 12.83 -15.73 -10.48
N GLY A 309 12.46 -16.80 -11.19
CA GLY A 309 13.34 -17.50 -12.12
C GLY A 309 14.39 -18.40 -11.47
N THR A 310 14.42 -18.55 -10.15
CA THR A 310 15.32 -19.49 -9.47
C THR A 310 14.69 -20.88 -9.39
N LEU A 311 15.46 -21.89 -9.79
CA LEU A 311 15.04 -23.28 -9.67
C LEU A 311 15.01 -23.72 -8.20
N TYR A 312 14.00 -24.49 -7.85
CA TYR A 312 13.87 -25.09 -6.52
C TYR A 312 15.02 -26.06 -6.26
N VAL A 313 15.85 -25.79 -5.28
CA VAL A 313 16.99 -26.64 -4.92
C VAL A 313 16.66 -27.45 -3.68
N GLY A 314 16.99 -28.74 -3.68
CA GLY A 314 16.68 -29.68 -2.57
C GLY A 314 17.18 -29.24 -1.18
N LYS A 315 18.07 -28.27 -1.08
CA LYS A 315 18.51 -27.66 0.20
C LYS A 315 17.38 -26.98 0.98
N HIS A 316 16.30 -26.53 0.31
CA HIS A 316 15.15 -25.91 0.95
C HIS A 316 14.32 -26.90 1.79
N PHE A 317 14.51 -28.21 1.60
CA PHE A 317 13.83 -29.25 2.37
C PHE A 317 14.64 -29.72 3.60
N GLN A 318 15.76 -29.09 3.92
CA GLN A 318 16.60 -29.48 5.07
C GLN A 318 16.08 -28.92 6.40
N THR A 319 15.22 -27.91 6.37
CA THR A 319 14.60 -27.32 7.57
C THR A 319 13.13 -27.75 7.60
N GLU A 320 12.66 -28.30 8.74
CA GLU A 320 11.23 -28.57 8.90
C GLU A 320 10.46 -27.27 8.84
N ALA A 321 9.64 -27.10 7.81
CA ALA A 321 8.72 -25.97 7.70
C ALA A 321 7.70 -26.03 8.83
N MET A 322 7.65 -24.98 9.64
CA MET A 322 6.72 -24.86 10.76
C MET A 322 5.52 -24.02 10.37
N PRO A 323 4.30 -24.52 10.52
CA PRO A 323 3.10 -23.70 10.33
C PRO A 323 3.06 -22.57 11.35
N LEU A 324 2.62 -21.41 10.86
CA LEU A 324 2.51 -20.20 11.66
C LEU A 324 1.07 -20.01 12.13
N VAL A 325 0.92 -19.71 13.39
CA VAL A 325 -0.37 -19.44 14.05
C VAL A 325 -0.33 -18.03 14.60
N ILE A 326 -1.38 -17.26 14.32
CA ILE A 326 -1.55 -15.88 14.80
C ILE A 326 -2.41 -15.91 16.04
N PHE A 327 -1.98 -15.20 17.05
CA PHE A 327 -2.64 -15.06 18.34
C PHE A 327 -2.99 -13.61 18.61
N LYS A 328 -4.12 -13.41 19.26
CA LYS A 328 -4.51 -12.12 19.82
C LYS A 328 -4.38 -12.15 21.34
N LEU A 329 -3.75 -11.12 21.87
CA LEU A 329 -3.65 -10.96 23.31
C LEU A 329 -4.91 -10.26 23.84
N ASN A 330 -5.53 -10.85 24.87
CA ASN A 330 -6.70 -10.29 25.52
C ASN A 330 -6.34 -9.48 26.79
N SER A 331 -5.16 -9.73 27.34
CA SER A 331 -4.65 -9.01 28.51
C SER A 331 -3.96 -7.72 28.10
N ASP A 332 -4.11 -6.66 28.89
CA ASP A 332 -3.36 -5.41 28.67
C ASP A 332 -1.89 -5.58 29.16
N ILE A 333 -0.95 -5.27 28.26
CA ILE A 333 0.48 -5.27 28.57
C ILE A 333 1.10 -3.89 28.39
N SER A 334 0.27 -2.84 28.35
CA SER A 334 0.73 -1.45 28.14
C SER A 334 1.60 -0.93 29.28
N GLU A 335 1.44 -1.45 30.49
CA GLU A 335 2.27 -1.09 31.66
C GLU A 335 3.72 -1.58 31.53
N HIS A 336 3.94 -2.61 30.71
CA HIS A 336 5.27 -3.15 30.46
C HIS A 336 5.84 -2.58 29.16
N ASN A 337 6.97 -1.90 29.23
CA ASN A 337 7.68 -1.33 28.08
C ASN A 337 8.27 -2.42 27.16
N LEU A 338 7.41 -3.29 26.61
CA LEU A 338 7.83 -4.34 25.69
C LEU A 338 8.03 -3.76 24.30
N PRO A 339 9.22 -3.92 23.70
CA PRO A 339 9.46 -3.49 22.33
C PRO A 339 8.67 -4.33 21.33
N TYR A 340 8.30 -3.73 20.19
CA TYR A 340 7.74 -4.48 19.06
C TYR A 340 8.74 -5.56 18.63
N GLY A 341 8.22 -6.75 18.30
CA GLY A 341 9.06 -7.90 17.97
C GLY A 341 9.59 -8.67 19.18
N ALA A 342 9.12 -8.36 20.41
CA ALA A 342 9.52 -9.10 21.60
C ALA A 342 9.22 -10.60 21.46
N ASN A 343 10.17 -11.42 21.90
CA ASN A 343 10.00 -12.86 21.95
C ASN A 343 9.01 -13.26 23.06
N VAL A 344 8.25 -14.29 22.81
CA VAL A 344 7.24 -14.81 23.71
C VAL A 344 7.18 -16.33 23.62
N GLU A 345 6.90 -17.00 24.71
CA GLU A 345 6.55 -18.42 24.74
C GLU A 345 5.03 -18.57 24.82
N ILE A 346 4.45 -19.40 23.96
CA ILE A 346 3.00 -19.55 23.86
C ILE A 346 2.61 -21.02 24.10
N ALA A 347 1.69 -21.24 25.01
CA ALA A 347 1.04 -22.52 25.22
C ALA A 347 -0.46 -22.41 24.88
N VAL A 348 -0.98 -23.35 24.08
CA VAL A 348 -2.38 -23.40 23.70
C VAL A 348 -3.09 -24.50 24.46
N TYR A 349 -4.28 -24.22 24.99
CA TYR A 349 -5.09 -25.14 25.75
C TYR A 349 -6.29 -25.59 24.92
N THR A 350 -6.24 -26.83 24.41
CA THR A 350 -7.35 -27.36 23.63
C THR A 350 -8.36 -28.03 24.56
N GLU A 351 -9.58 -28.33 24.07
CA GLU A 351 -10.63 -28.98 24.80
C GLU A 351 -10.32 -30.43 25.24
N HIS A 352 -9.24 -31.01 24.67
CA HIS A 352 -8.86 -32.37 24.92
C HIS A 352 -8.00 -32.52 26.19
N LEU A 353 -8.33 -33.51 27.03
CA LEU A 353 -7.57 -33.85 28.26
C LEU A 353 -7.34 -32.65 29.19
N HIS A 354 -8.40 -31.96 29.55
CA HIS A 354 -8.38 -30.73 30.38
C HIS A 354 -7.52 -30.86 31.66
N HIS A 355 -7.46 -32.06 32.28
CA HIS A 355 -6.61 -32.28 33.45
C HIS A 355 -5.11 -32.09 33.19
N LEU A 356 -4.63 -32.34 31.97
CA LEU A 356 -3.25 -32.11 31.59
C LEU A 356 -2.92 -30.63 31.34
N SER A 357 -3.95 -29.80 31.13
CA SER A 357 -3.75 -28.34 30.96
C SER A 357 -3.17 -27.71 32.23
N THR A 358 -3.59 -28.15 33.41
CA THR A 358 -3.08 -27.69 34.70
C THR A 358 -1.56 -27.95 34.83
N MET A 359 -1.10 -29.10 34.34
CA MET A 359 0.33 -29.41 34.33
C MET A 359 1.10 -28.52 33.37
N ARG A 360 0.54 -28.26 32.19
CA ARG A 360 1.17 -27.33 31.23
C ARG A 360 1.27 -25.92 31.82
N LYS A 361 0.21 -25.45 32.52
CA LYS A 361 0.21 -24.16 33.23
C LYS A 361 1.33 -24.04 34.25
N ILE A 362 1.55 -25.10 35.03
CA ILE A 362 2.60 -25.13 36.04
C ILE A 362 4.00 -25.17 35.41
N LEU A 363 4.17 -25.88 34.28
CA LEU A 363 5.43 -25.99 33.55
C LEU A 363 5.77 -24.70 32.78
N LEU A 364 4.79 -23.88 32.42
CA LEU A 364 4.97 -22.63 31.68
C LEU A 364 5.39 -21.47 32.61
N ARG A 365 4.98 -21.53 33.88
CA ARG A 365 5.32 -20.55 34.95
C ARG A 365 6.68 -20.85 35.57
#